data_0a6423f188960f8387fe743a573dea05
#
_entry.id   0a6423f188960f8387fe743a573dea05
#
_cell.length_a   1.000
_cell.length_b   1.000
_cell.length_c   1.000
_cell.angle_alpha   90.00
_cell.angle_beta   90.00
_cell.angle_gamma   90.00
#
_symmetry.space_group_name_H-M   'P 1'
#
loop_
_entity.id
_entity.type
_entity.pdbx_description
1 polymer ?
#
loop_
_entity_poly.entity_id
_entity_poly.type
_entity_poly.pdbx_seq_one_letter_code
_entity_poly.pdbx_strand_id
1 'polypeptide(L)'
;MARRLPRVVICLIATLAVTGTGVGVALADSPGPTDDGWSDAGMTQAPGGPYLVDSLGRRLELHGVNLVGKCGGGSVDLLEPGSPCVGPARGRRLAFVLSPDAADPGRRFTATDARTLAGMGFNVVRLGIIWEGLEPGPRGAGPDDPAYCAPHRAGTPFPSLGRADPYDAAVVHAYLARTDVIVRLLARAGLRVILDMHSDVYGSAFRQAGGTSPWNGEGAPPWATCTDRVAFPAPPGWGSAYLLPAVQIALHHFWANDVRADLQAQYARVWQAVARHYRGDADVVGYEVYNEPNDYRVVHFDSELECDYGGPAREPASCRASRPAALPDGLIGAIESADPTHVVLFEPSGDTDFGTRETVGIAEPLRFPRLALAFHVYGAVPAQLRQTLAERNATRTDQPGGPAWIMDEFGASNDAPASARVADDADGMGLSWAYWSAMQLHDPTGGDAYEGLLDQLTRRAYPEMAQALALPYPWATAGRPGPSSFDRVTQTYRYRYVVDPAIAAPTEIAIPHYTYPVGYTVTVSGGRVVSAADAPLLEIRAAAHAGRVGVTVRSLTGFPFPRSS
;
A
#
# COMPACT_ATOMS: atom_id res chain seq x y z
N MET A 1 -77.52 34.52 -14.17
CA MET A 1 -76.29 34.29 -13.36
C MET A 1 -76.18 32.78 -13.13
N ALA A 2 -75.43 32.09 -13.96
CA ALA A 2 -75.28 30.63 -13.88
C ALA A 2 -73.78 30.36 -13.80
N ARG A 3 -73.29 29.85 -12.67
CA ARG A 3 -71.95 29.43 -12.45
C ARG A 3 -71.72 28.04 -13.07
N ARG A 4 -70.80 27.93 -14.00
CA ARG A 4 -70.34 26.67 -14.57
C ARG A 4 -69.19 26.09 -13.67
N LEU A 5 -69.41 24.83 -13.25
CA LEU A 5 -68.36 24.01 -12.59
C LEU A 5 -67.48 23.36 -13.66
N PRO A 6 -66.17 23.22 -13.42
CA PRO A 6 -65.27 22.52 -14.34
C PRO A 6 -65.40 20.99 -14.15
N ARG A 7 -65.35 20.30 -15.26
CA ARG A 7 -65.28 18.84 -15.35
C ARG A 7 -63.94 18.36 -14.92
N VAL A 8 -63.89 17.48 -13.90
CA VAL A 8 -62.71 16.71 -13.52
C VAL A 8 -62.57 15.54 -14.49
N VAL A 9 -61.44 15.50 -15.22
CA VAL A 9 -61.06 14.35 -16.03
C VAL A 9 -60.23 13.44 -15.13
N ILE A 10 -60.76 12.25 -14.81
CA ILE A 10 -60.04 11.20 -14.09
C ILE A 10 -59.22 10.44 -15.14
N CYS A 11 -57.90 10.64 -15.14
CA CYS A 11 -56.95 9.75 -15.82
C CYS A 11 -56.71 8.51 -14.95
N LEU A 12 -57.21 7.35 -15.41
CA LEU A 12 -56.81 6.06 -14.89
C LEU A 12 -55.35 5.80 -15.34
N ILE A 13 -54.42 5.83 -14.38
CA ILE A 13 -53.05 5.33 -14.58
C ILE A 13 -53.09 3.83 -14.30
N ALA A 14 -52.98 3.04 -15.35
CA ALA A 14 -52.77 1.59 -15.25
C ALA A 14 -51.33 1.37 -14.76
N THR A 15 -51.19 0.92 -13.53
CA THR A 15 -49.90 0.50 -12.95
C THR A 15 -49.55 -0.87 -13.56
N LEU A 16 -48.67 -0.89 -14.55
CA LEU A 16 -47.97 -2.12 -14.96
C LEU A 16 -47.00 -2.48 -13.85
N ALA A 17 -47.30 -3.52 -13.09
CA ALA A 17 -46.33 -4.16 -12.21
C ALA A 17 -45.33 -4.93 -13.09
N VAL A 18 -44.17 -4.33 -13.33
CA VAL A 18 -43.01 -5.06 -13.87
C VAL A 18 -42.44 -5.86 -12.71
N THR A 19 -42.74 -7.14 -12.66
CA THR A 19 -42.01 -8.09 -11.81
C THR A 19 -40.61 -8.26 -12.40
N GLY A 20 -39.70 -7.40 -11.96
CA GLY A 20 -38.28 -7.57 -12.19
C GLY A 20 -37.79 -8.78 -11.39
N THR A 21 -37.69 -9.92 -12.04
CA THR A 21 -36.83 -11.00 -11.55
C THR A 21 -35.39 -10.50 -11.59
N GLY A 22 -34.94 -9.98 -10.47
CA GLY A 22 -33.52 -9.72 -10.26
C GLY A 22 -32.80 -11.05 -10.39
N VAL A 23 -32.07 -11.22 -11.48
CA VAL A 23 -31.05 -12.24 -11.59
C VAL A 23 -29.96 -11.82 -10.61
N GLY A 24 -30.08 -12.28 -9.36
CA GLY A 24 -28.98 -12.30 -8.43
C GLY A 24 -27.93 -13.22 -9.03
N VAL A 25 -26.87 -12.67 -9.61
CA VAL A 25 -25.68 -13.43 -9.90
C VAL A 25 -25.15 -13.84 -8.53
N ALA A 26 -25.44 -15.06 -8.12
CA ALA A 26 -24.73 -15.71 -7.03
C ALA A 26 -23.27 -15.77 -7.51
N LEU A 27 -22.41 -14.97 -6.90
CA LEU A 27 -20.97 -15.18 -7.00
C LEU A 27 -20.76 -16.60 -6.47
N ALA A 28 -20.47 -17.53 -7.37
CA ALA A 28 -20.05 -18.87 -6.99
C ALA A 28 -18.93 -18.69 -5.96
N ASP A 29 -19.00 -19.44 -4.87
CA ASP A 29 -17.87 -19.54 -3.95
C ASP A 29 -16.66 -19.89 -4.81
N SER A 30 -15.74 -18.91 -4.93
CA SER A 30 -14.46 -19.19 -5.58
C SER A 30 -13.85 -20.35 -4.82
N PRO A 31 -13.42 -21.43 -5.48
CA PRO A 31 -12.68 -22.48 -4.78
C PRO A 31 -11.54 -21.77 -4.04
N GLY A 32 -11.40 -22.10 -2.74
CA GLY A 32 -10.27 -21.62 -1.97
C GLY A 32 -8.98 -21.95 -2.71
N PRO A 33 -7.88 -21.24 -2.44
CA PRO A 33 -6.64 -21.38 -3.17
C PRO A 33 -6.25 -22.86 -3.21
N THR A 34 -6.32 -23.44 -4.40
CA THR A 34 -5.58 -24.65 -4.71
C THR A 34 -4.10 -24.29 -4.56
N ASP A 35 -3.26 -25.22 -4.14
CA ASP A 35 -1.80 -25.11 -3.99
C ASP A 35 -1.19 -24.22 -5.09
N ASP A 36 -1.27 -22.88 -4.88
CA ASP A 36 -0.96 -21.84 -5.86
C ASP A 36 0.52 -21.41 -5.78
N GLY A 37 1.29 -22.11 -4.97
CA GLY A 37 2.70 -21.83 -4.76
C GLY A 37 2.99 -20.69 -3.79
N TRP A 38 1.96 -20.06 -3.23
CA TRP A 38 2.09 -19.11 -2.14
C TRP A 38 2.30 -19.79 -0.78
N SER A 39 2.28 -21.15 -0.75
CA SER A 39 2.40 -21.93 0.45
C SER A 39 3.78 -21.80 1.11
N ASP A 40 3.79 -21.69 2.41
CA ASP A 40 4.83 -21.95 3.41
C ASP A 40 6.24 -21.32 3.22
N ALA A 41 6.70 -21.03 2.01
CA ALA A 41 8.07 -20.55 1.77
C ALA A 41 8.17 -19.02 1.58
N GLY A 42 7.03 -18.32 1.57
CA GLY A 42 7.01 -16.87 1.33
C GLY A 42 7.51 -16.46 -0.06
N MET A 43 7.48 -15.17 -0.34
CA MET A 43 8.16 -14.58 -1.49
C MET A 43 9.66 -14.45 -1.20
N THR A 44 10.48 -14.62 -2.22
CA THR A 44 11.91 -14.35 -2.16
C THR A 44 12.34 -13.54 -3.38
N GLN A 45 13.48 -12.89 -3.29
CA GLN A 45 14.07 -12.25 -4.46
C GLN A 45 14.56 -13.30 -5.46
N ALA A 46 14.28 -13.09 -6.75
CA ALA A 46 14.79 -13.96 -7.82
C ALA A 46 16.31 -13.86 -7.90
N PRO A 47 17.05 -14.97 -7.93
CA PRO A 47 18.49 -14.93 -8.18
C PRO A 47 18.80 -14.19 -9.49
N GLY A 48 19.56 -13.09 -9.39
CA GLY A 48 20.02 -12.33 -10.54
C GLY A 48 18.95 -11.52 -11.29
N GLY A 49 17.83 -11.18 -10.63
CA GLY A 49 16.80 -10.37 -11.27
C GLY A 49 15.97 -9.53 -10.29
N PRO A 50 15.29 -8.50 -10.79
CA PRO A 50 14.51 -7.55 -9.97
C PRO A 50 13.09 -8.07 -9.68
N TYR A 51 12.89 -9.35 -9.54
CA TYR A 51 11.59 -9.98 -9.37
C TYR A 51 11.46 -10.66 -8.02
N LEU A 52 10.26 -10.64 -7.46
CA LEU A 52 9.85 -11.58 -6.44
C LEU A 52 9.54 -12.93 -7.10
N VAL A 53 9.78 -14.00 -6.39
CA VAL A 53 9.45 -15.38 -6.82
C VAL A 53 8.68 -16.10 -5.72
N ASP A 54 7.78 -16.99 -6.14
CA ASP A 54 7.09 -17.90 -5.23
C ASP A 54 7.92 -19.16 -4.92
N SER A 55 7.38 -20.03 -4.09
CA SER A 55 8.03 -21.30 -3.71
C SER A 55 8.22 -22.27 -4.89
N LEU A 56 7.50 -22.08 -5.98
CA LEU A 56 7.62 -22.88 -7.21
C LEU A 56 8.67 -22.29 -8.19
N GLY A 57 9.30 -21.16 -7.83
CA GLY A 57 10.29 -20.45 -8.62
C GLY A 57 9.71 -19.57 -9.73
N ARG A 58 8.38 -19.37 -9.76
CA ARG A 58 7.72 -18.49 -10.72
C ARG A 58 7.93 -17.04 -10.35
N ARG A 59 8.08 -16.17 -11.34
CA ARG A 59 8.21 -14.71 -11.13
C ARG A 59 6.85 -14.09 -10.95
N LEU A 60 6.70 -13.37 -9.85
CA LEU A 60 5.46 -12.75 -9.42
C LEU A 60 5.36 -11.31 -9.92
N GLU A 61 4.14 -10.90 -10.27
CA GLU A 61 3.73 -9.53 -10.42
C GLU A 61 2.56 -9.27 -9.46
N LEU A 62 2.71 -8.26 -8.61
CA LEU A 62 1.74 -7.94 -7.57
C LEU A 62 0.91 -6.75 -8.02
N HIS A 63 -0.41 -6.92 -8.08
CA HIS A 63 -1.37 -5.84 -8.26
C HIS A 63 -2.26 -5.76 -7.03
N GLY A 64 -2.35 -4.57 -6.46
CA GLY A 64 -3.05 -4.43 -5.19
C GLY A 64 -3.55 -3.04 -4.88
N VAL A 65 -3.92 -2.91 -3.62
CA VAL A 65 -4.41 -1.66 -3.04
C VAL A 65 -3.86 -1.47 -1.64
N ASN A 66 -3.77 -0.21 -1.23
CA ASN A 66 -3.49 0.16 0.14
C ASN A 66 -4.77 0.07 0.99
N LEU A 67 -4.62 -0.37 2.22
CA LEU A 67 -5.70 -0.46 3.19
C LEU A 67 -5.18 -0.05 4.57
N VAL A 68 -5.46 1.17 5.00
CA VAL A 68 -4.98 1.72 6.27
C VAL A 68 -6.15 2.17 7.12
N GLY A 69 -6.12 1.85 8.40
CA GLY A 69 -7.10 2.31 9.37
C GLY A 69 -6.71 3.65 9.96
N LYS A 70 -6.89 4.74 9.22
CA LYS A 70 -6.55 6.09 9.68
C LYS A 70 -7.56 6.65 10.68
N CYS A 71 -7.08 7.45 11.62
CA CYS A 71 -7.90 8.22 12.52
C CYS A 71 -8.01 9.66 12.03
N GLY A 72 -9.17 10.08 11.61
CA GLY A 72 -9.41 11.48 11.24
C GLY A 72 -9.84 11.71 9.80
N GLY A 73 -10.21 10.66 9.07
CA GLY A 73 -10.80 10.84 7.73
C GLY A 73 -12.04 11.72 7.77
N GLY A 74 -11.94 12.92 7.24
CA GLY A 74 -12.97 13.79 6.66
C GLY A 74 -14.19 14.20 7.45
N SER A 75 -14.50 13.63 8.58
CA SER A 75 -15.59 14.14 9.42
C SER A 75 -15.05 14.87 10.63
N VAL A 76 -15.45 16.13 10.77
CA VAL A 76 -15.21 16.97 11.97
C VAL A 76 -15.57 16.22 13.27
N ASP A 77 -16.52 15.29 13.19
CA ASP A 77 -16.98 14.45 14.30
C ASP A 77 -15.90 13.50 14.85
N LEU A 78 -14.89 13.16 14.06
CA LEU A 78 -13.80 12.28 14.50
C LEU A 78 -12.76 13.02 15.36
N LEU A 79 -12.73 14.35 15.30
CA LEU A 79 -11.86 15.20 16.12
C LEU A 79 -12.57 15.71 17.40
N GLU A 80 -13.86 15.41 17.57
CA GLU A 80 -14.64 15.82 18.74
C GLU A 80 -14.23 15.06 20.01
N PRO A 81 -14.36 15.68 21.19
CA PRO A 81 -14.14 15.01 22.47
C PRO A 81 -15.04 13.78 22.62
N GLY A 82 -14.45 12.60 22.70
CA GLY A 82 -15.16 11.32 22.77
C GLY A 82 -15.01 10.47 21.50
N SER A 83 -14.47 11.02 20.41
CA SER A 83 -14.02 10.22 19.25
C SER A 83 -12.97 9.20 19.72
N PRO A 84 -12.99 7.96 19.18
CA PRO A 84 -11.96 6.97 19.46
C PRO A 84 -10.55 7.47 19.09
N CYS A 85 -10.44 8.46 18.19
CA CYS A 85 -9.19 9.08 17.79
C CYS A 85 -8.71 10.22 18.73
N VAL A 86 -9.59 10.78 19.54
CA VAL A 86 -9.29 11.89 20.48
C VAL A 86 -9.48 11.50 21.94
N GLY A 87 -9.97 10.29 22.20
CA GLY A 87 -10.32 9.80 23.54
C GLY A 87 -9.12 9.54 24.46
N PRO A 88 -9.39 9.31 25.78
CA PRO A 88 -8.35 8.91 26.72
C PRO A 88 -7.67 7.61 26.25
N ALA A 89 -6.40 7.42 26.63
CA ALA A 89 -5.51 6.35 26.16
C ALA A 89 -6.12 4.93 26.02
N ARG A 90 -7.18 4.61 26.75
CA ARG A 90 -7.94 3.35 26.56
C ARG A 90 -8.75 3.28 25.26
N GLY A 91 -9.26 4.41 24.76
CA GLY A 91 -9.97 4.48 23.47
C GLY A 91 -9.02 4.49 22.28
N ARG A 92 -7.85 5.13 22.42
CA ARG A 92 -6.84 5.22 21.35
C ARG A 92 -6.24 3.88 20.95
N ARG A 93 -6.14 2.91 21.85
CA ARG A 93 -5.51 1.59 21.59
C ARG A 93 -6.14 0.80 20.44
N LEU A 94 -7.33 1.19 19.99
CA LEU A 94 -8.04 0.53 18.89
C LEU A 94 -8.38 1.49 17.76
N ALA A 95 -7.89 2.71 17.82
CA ALA A 95 -8.22 3.76 16.87
C ALA A 95 -7.68 3.49 15.47
N PHE A 96 -6.50 2.87 15.40
CA PHE A 96 -5.77 2.58 14.17
C PHE A 96 -5.95 1.13 13.69
N VAL A 97 -7.04 0.46 14.06
CA VAL A 97 -7.27 -0.93 13.65
C VAL A 97 -8.58 -1.02 12.89
N LEU A 98 -8.50 -1.61 11.71
CA LEU A 98 -9.67 -1.99 10.93
C LEU A 98 -10.46 -3.11 11.64
N SER A 99 -11.77 -3.10 11.47
CA SER A 99 -12.63 -4.14 12.03
C SER A 99 -13.89 -4.31 11.19
N PRO A 100 -14.40 -5.54 10.99
CA PRO A 100 -15.68 -5.74 10.33
C PRO A 100 -16.86 -5.14 11.10
N ASP A 101 -16.72 -4.96 12.41
CA ASP A 101 -17.76 -4.44 13.31
C ASP A 101 -17.56 -2.95 13.66
N ALA A 102 -16.60 -2.27 13.03
CA ALA A 102 -16.37 -0.86 13.31
C ALA A 102 -17.63 -0.03 12.98
N ALA A 103 -18.05 0.81 13.93
CA ALA A 103 -19.13 1.75 13.71
C ALA A 103 -18.73 2.84 12.69
N ASP A 104 -17.47 3.24 12.73
CA ASP A 104 -16.86 4.17 11.79
C ASP A 104 -16.69 3.49 10.42
N PRO A 105 -17.33 4.01 9.35
CA PRO A 105 -17.21 3.43 8.00
C PRO A 105 -15.77 3.39 7.49
N GLY A 106 -14.94 4.37 7.82
CA GLY A 106 -13.54 4.45 7.41
C GLY A 106 -12.64 3.35 8.00
N ARG A 107 -13.07 2.76 9.13
CA ARG A 107 -12.36 1.65 9.77
C ARG A 107 -13.07 0.31 9.61
N ARG A 108 -14.23 0.29 8.96
CA ARG A 108 -14.97 -0.95 8.72
C ARG A 108 -14.46 -1.63 7.45
N PHE A 109 -13.96 -2.85 7.58
CA PHE A 109 -13.57 -3.69 6.47
C PHE A 109 -14.17 -5.10 6.63
N THR A 110 -14.85 -5.58 5.61
CA THR A 110 -15.65 -6.80 5.67
C THR A 110 -15.21 -7.85 4.64
N ALA A 111 -15.68 -9.10 4.80
CA ALA A 111 -15.46 -10.15 3.81
C ALA A 111 -16.01 -9.79 2.40
N THR A 112 -17.04 -8.94 2.33
CA THR A 112 -17.55 -8.48 1.04
C THR A 112 -16.58 -7.56 0.35
N ASP A 113 -15.93 -6.67 1.09
CA ASP A 113 -14.91 -5.76 0.54
C ASP A 113 -13.72 -6.55 0.02
N ALA A 114 -13.23 -7.52 0.79
CA ALA A 114 -12.15 -8.40 0.37
C ALA A 114 -12.49 -9.15 -0.93
N ARG A 115 -13.70 -9.72 -1.03
CA ARG A 115 -14.14 -10.39 -2.27
C ARG A 115 -14.28 -9.43 -3.44
N THR A 116 -14.71 -8.19 -3.21
CA THR A 116 -14.78 -7.17 -4.26
C THR A 116 -13.40 -6.84 -4.82
N LEU A 117 -12.41 -6.65 -3.94
CA LEU A 117 -11.02 -6.42 -4.33
C LEU A 117 -10.44 -7.63 -5.10
N ALA A 118 -10.64 -8.85 -4.61
CA ALA A 118 -10.20 -10.06 -5.31
C ALA A 118 -10.89 -10.22 -6.68
N GLY A 119 -12.19 -9.88 -6.78
CA GLY A 119 -12.92 -9.90 -8.05
C GLY A 119 -12.41 -8.90 -9.09
N MET A 120 -11.67 -7.87 -8.65
CA MET A 120 -10.94 -6.95 -9.54
C MET A 120 -9.60 -7.53 -10.03
N GLY A 121 -9.24 -8.74 -9.59
CA GLY A 121 -8.00 -9.41 -9.97
C GLY A 121 -6.80 -9.04 -9.12
N PHE A 122 -6.96 -8.28 -8.05
CA PHE A 122 -5.86 -8.00 -7.13
C PHE A 122 -5.40 -9.27 -6.41
N ASN A 123 -4.11 -9.32 -6.08
CA ASN A 123 -3.49 -10.43 -5.37
C ASN A 123 -2.81 -10.02 -4.06
N VAL A 124 -2.63 -8.75 -3.84
CA VAL A 124 -1.99 -8.23 -2.64
C VAL A 124 -2.75 -7.04 -2.05
N VAL A 125 -2.67 -6.89 -0.74
CA VAL A 125 -3.09 -5.69 -0.01
C VAL A 125 -1.92 -5.22 0.85
N ARG A 126 -1.51 -3.97 0.67
CA ARG A 126 -0.60 -3.30 1.59
C ARG A 126 -1.44 -2.79 2.77
N LEU A 127 -1.33 -3.50 3.89
CA LEU A 127 -2.12 -3.28 5.09
C LEU A 127 -1.31 -2.46 6.10
N GLY A 128 -1.73 -1.22 6.30
CA GLY A 128 -1.11 -0.33 7.28
C GLY A 128 -1.37 -0.77 8.72
N ILE A 129 -0.30 -0.90 9.49
CA ILE A 129 -0.27 -1.00 10.94
C ILE A 129 0.41 0.25 11.49
N ILE A 130 0.06 0.68 12.68
CA ILE A 130 0.47 1.98 13.21
C ILE A 130 1.27 1.78 14.51
N TRP A 131 2.46 2.41 14.60
CA TRP A 131 3.32 2.30 15.78
C TRP A 131 2.61 2.72 17.07
N GLU A 132 1.87 3.86 17.07
CA GLU A 132 1.09 4.28 18.25
C GLU A 132 0.07 3.22 18.67
N GLY A 133 -0.53 2.52 17.72
CA GLY A 133 -1.49 1.45 18.03
C GLY A 133 -0.83 0.25 18.71
N LEU A 134 0.38 -0.07 18.32
CA LEU A 134 1.18 -1.17 18.86
C LEU A 134 1.86 -0.79 20.20
N GLU A 135 2.32 0.47 20.33
CA GLU A 135 3.07 0.94 21.49
C GLU A 135 2.62 2.35 21.94
N PRO A 136 1.39 2.50 22.40
CA PRO A 136 0.85 3.81 22.80
C PRO A 136 1.58 4.45 23.99
N GLY A 137 2.43 3.69 24.68
CA GLY A 137 3.16 4.12 25.87
C GLY A 137 2.32 4.24 27.14
N PRO A 138 2.93 4.66 28.26
CA PRO A 138 2.25 4.87 29.52
C PRO A 138 1.20 5.99 29.45
N ARG A 139 0.20 5.87 30.32
CA ARG A 139 -0.87 6.87 30.40
C ARG A 139 -0.32 8.24 30.80
N GLY A 140 -0.58 9.25 29.97
CA GLY A 140 -0.18 10.63 30.23
C GLY A 140 1.19 11.00 29.65
N ALA A 141 1.95 10.06 29.09
CA ALA A 141 3.13 10.37 28.30
C ALA A 141 2.71 11.13 27.04
N GLY A 142 3.34 12.25 26.79
CA GLY A 142 3.01 13.15 25.68
C GLY A 142 4.26 13.63 24.94
N PRO A 143 4.10 14.53 23.96
CA PRO A 143 5.23 15.12 23.27
C PRO A 143 6.18 15.83 24.25
N ASP A 144 7.47 15.75 23.95
CA ASP A 144 8.55 16.37 24.73
C ASP A 144 8.60 15.93 26.21
N ASP A 145 8.03 14.77 26.55
CA ASP A 145 8.15 14.21 27.89
C ASP A 145 9.62 13.91 28.21
N PRO A 146 10.20 14.53 29.26
CA PRO A 146 11.63 14.36 29.55
C PRO A 146 12.03 12.92 29.94
N ALA A 147 11.07 12.06 30.27
CA ALA A 147 11.33 10.65 30.46
C ALA A 147 11.84 9.97 29.16
N TYR A 148 11.50 10.52 28.01
CA TYR A 148 11.82 9.99 26.68
C TYR A 148 12.69 10.95 25.86
N CYS A 149 12.35 12.24 25.85
CA CYS A 149 12.90 13.26 24.98
C CYS A 149 14.09 14.05 25.57
N ALA A 150 14.54 13.74 26.78
CA ALA A 150 15.77 14.37 27.29
C ALA A 150 16.95 14.01 26.39
N PRO A 151 17.89 14.97 26.12
CA PRO A 151 19.03 14.72 25.26
C PRO A 151 19.86 13.51 25.70
N HIS A 152 20.30 12.70 24.77
CA HIS A 152 21.20 11.57 24.98
C HIS A 152 22.55 11.83 24.31
N ARG A 153 23.62 11.53 25.03
CA ARG A 153 24.98 11.74 24.51
C ARG A 153 25.39 10.59 23.60
N ALA A 154 25.66 10.89 22.35
CA ALA A 154 26.19 9.93 21.39
C ALA A 154 27.39 9.13 21.93
N GLY A 155 27.41 7.84 21.65
CA GLY A 155 28.46 6.93 22.07
C GLY A 155 28.40 6.48 23.55
N THR A 156 27.34 6.84 24.28
CA THR A 156 27.09 6.31 25.63
C THR A 156 25.94 5.27 25.58
N PRO A 157 25.91 4.30 26.51
CA PRO A 157 24.79 3.37 26.57
C PRO A 157 23.48 4.09 26.90
N PHE A 158 22.39 3.70 26.25
CA PHE A 158 21.07 4.22 26.56
C PHE A 158 20.64 3.82 27.98
N PRO A 159 20.06 4.73 28.74
CA PRO A 159 19.58 4.43 30.08
C PRO A 159 18.35 3.53 30.03
N SER A 160 18.22 2.63 31.00
CA SER A 160 16.97 1.88 31.16
C SER A 160 15.81 2.83 31.48
N LEU A 161 14.70 2.68 30.77
CA LEU A 161 13.46 3.42 31.03
C LEU A 161 12.70 2.90 32.27
N GLY A 162 12.99 1.67 32.70
CA GLY A 162 12.39 1.08 33.90
C GLY A 162 10.85 1.07 33.85
N ARG A 163 10.20 1.77 34.80
CA ARG A 163 8.73 1.88 34.84
C ARG A 163 8.14 2.78 33.74
N ALA A 164 8.96 3.56 33.08
CA ALA A 164 8.58 4.37 31.93
C ALA A 164 8.76 3.60 30.60
N ASP A 165 9.13 2.33 30.61
CA ASP A 165 9.21 1.51 29.38
C ASP A 165 7.85 1.56 28.66
N PRO A 166 7.78 2.08 27.43
CA PRO A 166 6.51 2.25 26.71
C PRO A 166 5.95 0.91 26.20
N TYR A 167 6.78 -0.12 26.10
CA TYR A 167 6.39 -1.40 25.55
C TYR A 167 5.52 -2.22 26.50
N ASP A 168 4.36 -2.63 25.99
CA ASP A 168 3.43 -3.54 26.67
C ASP A 168 3.06 -4.71 25.73
N ALA A 169 3.59 -5.88 26.00
CA ALA A 169 3.34 -7.07 25.20
C ALA A 169 1.84 -7.43 25.09
N ALA A 170 1.03 -7.12 26.11
CA ALA A 170 -0.39 -7.39 26.07
C ALA A 170 -1.11 -6.43 25.08
N VAL A 171 -0.63 -5.19 24.97
CA VAL A 171 -1.16 -4.22 24.00
C VAL A 171 -0.81 -4.65 22.59
N VAL A 172 0.46 -4.99 22.34
CA VAL A 172 0.91 -5.51 21.04
C VAL A 172 0.09 -6.73 20.63
N HIS A 173 -0.05 -7.72 21.52
CA HIS A 173 -0.85 -8.92 21.25
C HIS A 173 -2.32 -8.59 20.94
N ALA A 174 -2.93 -7.68 21.68
CA ALA A 174 -4.32 -7.28 21.45
C ALA A 174 -4.50 -6.55 20.10
N TYR A 175 -3.53 -5.76 19.69
CA TYR A 175 -3.51 -5.09 18.38
C TYR A 175 -3.40 -6.14 17.26
N LEU A 176 -2.41 -7.02 17.34
CA LEU A 176 -2.16 -8.05 16.33
C LEU A 176 -3.32 -9.03 16.20
N ALA A 177 -3.94 -9.44 17.31
CA ALA A 177 -5.14 -10.29 17.26
C ALA A 177 -6.32 -9.68 16.48
N ARG A 178 -6.40 -8.35 16.38
CA ARG A 178 -7.38 -7.65 15.53
C ARG A 178 -6.90 -7.54 14.08
N THR A 179 -5.63 -7.26 13.88
CA THR A 179 -5.02 -7.28 12.54
C THR A 179 -5.21 -8.65 11.89
N ASP A 180 -5.07 -9.74 12.65
CA ASP A 180 -5.35 -11.12 12.20
C ASP A 180 -6.78 -11.31 11.65
N VAL A 181 -7.76 -10.58 12.15
CA VAL A 181 -9.12 -10.67 11.61
C VAL A 181 -9.14 -10.17 10.16
N ILE A 182 -8.44 -9.07 9.89
CA ILE A 182 -8.36 -8.47 8.55
C ILE A 182 -7.51 -9.36 7.63
N VAL A 183 -6.34 -9.81 8.09
CA VAL A 183 -5.48 -10.74 7.34
C VAL A 183 -6.27 -11.97 6.91
N ARG A 184 -7.01 -12.60 7.83
CA ARG A 184 -7.85 -13.77 7.51
C ARG A 184 -9.01 -13.45 6.56
N LEU A 185 -9.60 -12.25 6.60
CA LEU A 185 -10.63 -11.85 5.63
C LEU A 185 -10.04 -11.72 4.22
N LEU A 186 -8.87 -11.12 4.11
CA LEU A 186 -8.13 -10.97 2.86
C LEU A 186 -7.70 -12.34 2.31
N ALA A 187 -7.08 -13.17 3.14
CA ALA A 187 -6.62 -14.50 2.77
C ALA A 187 -7.74 -15.42 2.26
N ARG A 188 -8.92 -15.40 2.92
CA ARG A 188 -10.09 -16.14 2.46
C ARG A 188 -10.62 -15.68 1.10
N ALA A 189 -10.30 -14.47 0.70
CA ALA A 189 -10.61 -13.95 -0.64
C ALA A 189 -9.48 -14.21 -1.66
N GLY A 190 -8.36 -14.83 -1.24
CA GLY A 190 -7.20 -15.09 -2.10
C GLY A 190 -6.21 -13.93 -2.19
N LEU A 191 -6.33 -12.94 -1.29
CA LEU A 191 -5.44 -11.78 -1.22
C LEU A 191 -4.34 -12.01 -0.18
N ARG A 192 -3.09 -11.71 -0.54
CA ARG A 192 -1.95 -11.73 0.38
C ARG A 192 -1.73 -10.35 0.98
N VAL A 193 -0.96 -10.29 2.07
CA VAL A 193 -0.77 -9.07 2.83
C VAL A 193 0.70 -8.69 2.90
N ILE A 194 1.01 -7.43 2.58
CA ILE A 194 2.24 -6.76 3.00
C ILE A 194 1.84 -5.91 4.22
N LEU A 195 2.50 -6.11 5.35
CA LEU A 195 2.30 -5.28 6.54
C LEU A 195 3.22 -4.06 6.45
N ASP A 196 2.63 -2.90 6.38
CA ASP A 196 3.29 -1.61 6.32
C ASP A 196 3.22 -0.90 7.67
N MET A 197 4.35 -0.47 8.23
CA MET A 197 4.33 0.42 9.39
C MET A 197 4.07 1.86 8.92
N HIS A 198 2.79 2.16 8.78
CA HIS A 198 2.31 3.40 8.17
C HIS A 198 2.54 4.62 9.06
N SER A 199 2.91 5.71 8.43
CA SER A 199 3.18 6.99 9.08
C SER A 199 2.78 8.15 8.18
N ASP A 200 2.03 9.11 8.73
CA ASP A 200 1.78 10.41 8.13
C ASP A 200 2.19 11.51 9.09
N VAL A 201 2.95 12.50 8.58
CA VAL A 201 3.43 13.64 9.36
C VAL A 201 4.10 13.17 10.67
N TYR A 202 4.92 12.09 10.59
CA TYR A 202 5.60 11.44 11.70
C TYR A 202 4.66 10.77 12.72
N GLY A 203 3.62 11.44 13.21
CA GLY A 203 2.77 10.85 14.25
C GLY A 203 1.62 11.71 14.72
N SER A 204 0.77 11.13 15.57
CA SER A 204 -0.51 11.70 16.02
C SER A 204 -0.39 12.93 16.92
N ALA A 205 0.80 13.29 17.38
CA ALA A 205 1.05 14.55 18.09
C ALA A 205 0.87 15.76 17.15
N PHE A 206 1.05 15.56 15.86
CA PHE A 206 0.84 16.58 14.83
C PHE A 206 -0.55 16.43 14.23
N ARG A 207 -1.36 17.48 14.38
CA ARG A 207 -2.73 17.50 13.89
C ARG A 207 -3.22 18.91 13.67
N GLN A 208 -4.11 19.09 12.70
CA GLN A 208 -4.87 20.31 12.51
C GLN A 208 -6.31 20.07 12.93
N ALA A 209 -6.75 20.77 13.99
CA ALA A 209 -8.14 20.78 14.42
C ALA A 209 -8.84 22.00 13.82
N GLY A 210 -10.01 21.81 13.24
CA GLY A 210 -10.81 22.88 12.64
C GLY A 210 -10.37 23.29 11.24
N GLY A 211 -11.13 24.18 10.61
CA GLY A 211 -10.91 24.57 9.22
C GLY A 211 -11.71 23.73 8.21
N THR A 212 -11.47 23.93 6.92
CA THR A 212 -12.17 23.23 5.82
C THR A 212 -11.64 21.82 5.57
N SER A 213 -10.42 21.52 6.02
CA SER A 213 -9.76 20.23 5.85
C SER A 213 -8.99 19.88 7.12
N PRO A 214 -9.68 19.45 8.21
CA PRO A 214 -9.00 18.97 9.40
C PRO A 214 -8.29 17.65 9.10
N TRP A 215 -7.07 17.48 9.58
CA TRP A 215 -6.31 16.25 9.43
C TRP A 215 -5.57 15.89 10.72
N ASN A 216 -5.12 14.66 10.82
CA ASN A 216 -4.39 14.10 11.94
C ASN A 216 -3.23 13.27 11.43
N GLY A 217 -2.03 13.54 11.93
CA GLY A 217 -0.89 12.67 11.70
C GLY A 217 -1.09 11.32 12.37
N GLU A 218 -0.42 10.31 11.89
CA GLU A 218 -0.36 8.97 12.46
C GLU A 218 1.02 8.35 12.31
N GLY A 219 1.32 7.30 13.04
CA GLY A 219 2.64 6.68 13.07
C GLY A 219 3.21 6.68 14.48
N ALA A 220 4.17 7.56 14.75
CA ALA A 220 4.82 7.64 16.05
C ALA A 220 3.84 8.02 17.18
N PRO A 221 3.92 7.34 18.34
CA PRO A 221 3.14 7.71 19.51
C PRO A 221 3.60 9.04 20.12
N PRO A 222 2.72 9.73 20.86
CA PRO A 222 3.08 11.03 21.46
C PRO A 222 4.34 10.99 22.33
N TRP A 223 4.60 9.91 23.07
CA TRP A 223 5.79 9.78 23.89
C TRP A 223 7.11 9.74 23.09
N ALA A 224 7.05 9.29 21.82
CA ALA A 224 8.19 9.24 20.89
C ALA A 224 8.32 10.54 20.09
N THR A 225 7.46 11.53 20.28
CA THR A 225 7.46 12.78 19.53
C THR A 225 8.24 13.84 20.31
N CYS A 226 9.50 14.03 19.95
CA CYS A 226 10.42 14.97 20.56
C CYS A 226 10.60 16.16 19.63
N THR A 227 10.11 17.35 20.02
CA THR A 227 10.08 18.56 19.18
C THR A 227 10.96 19.68 19.74
N ASP A 228 11.72 19.45 20.81
CA ASP A 228 12.44 20.48 21.57
C ASP A 228 11.51 21.61 22.03
N ARG A 229 10.21 21.30 22.23
CA ARG A 229 9.14 22.23 22.57
C ARG A 229 8.91 23.33 21.52
N VAL A 230 9.33 23.09 20.29
CA VAL A 230 9.01 23.97 19.16
C VAL A 230 7.52 23.83 18.85
N ALA A 231 6.84 24.96 18.72
CA ALA A 231 5.41 24.99 18.46
C ALA A 231 5.09 24.44 17.07
N PHE A 232 3.99 23.70 17.01
CA PHE A 232 3.41 23.24 15.75
C PHE A 232 2.24 24.16 15.38
N PRO A 233 2.45 25.18 14.53
CA PRO A 233 1.35 26.02 14.04
C PRO A 233 0.50 25.19 13.06
N ALA A 234 -0.80 25.53 12.98
CA ALA A 234 -1.67 24.91 11.97
C ALA A 234 -1.18 25.22 10.55
N PRO A 235 -0.71 24.24 9.78
CA PRO A 235 -0.25 24.47 8.39
C PRO A 235 -1.45 24.64 7.46
N PRO A 236 -1.25 25.27 6.29
CA PRO A 236 -2.32 25.49 5.32
C PRO A 236 -2.83 24.19 4.67
N GLY A 237 -2.08 23.10 4.77
CA GLY A 237 -2.44 21.78 4.24
C GLY A 237 -1.55 20.69 4.80
N TRP A 238 -1.95 19.44 4.60
CA TRP A 238 -1.25 18.26 5.10
C TRP A 238 0.21 18.19 4.61
N GLY A 239 0.46 18.25 3.31
CA GLY A 239 1.82 18.15 2.76
C GLY A 239 2.77 19.25 3.26
N SER A 240 2.26 20.45 3.58
CA SER A 240 3.08 21.52 4.15
C SER A 240 3.44 21.29 5.61
N ALA A 241 2.77 20.37 6.30
CA ALA A 241 3.09 20.02 7.69
C ALA A 241 4.48 19.40 7.82
N TYR A 242 4.88 18.59 6.84
CA TYR A 242 6.22 17.98 6.83
C TYR A 242 7.36 19.00 6.84
N LEU A 243 7.13 20.21 6.33
CA LEU A 243 8.13 21.28 6.29
C LEU A 243 8.19 22.10 7.59
N LEU A 244 7.33 21.82 8.57
CA LEU A 244 7.32 22.57 9.82
C LEU A 244 8.47 22.14 10.75
N PRO A 245 9.15 23.09 11.42
CA PRO A 245 10.30 22.79 12.25
C PRO A 245 10.04 21.74 13.33
N ALA A 246 8.87 21.74 13.95
CA ALA A 246 8.52 20.74 14.97
C ALA A 246 8.50 19.31 14.42
N VAL A 247 7.99 19.11 13.19
CA VAL A 247 7.96 17.81 12.52
C VAL A 247 9.38 17.38 12.14
N GLN A 248 10.15 18.30 11.58
CA GLN A 248 11.54 18.04 11.17
C GLN A 248 12.45 17.69 12.36
N ILE A 249 12.24 18.36 13.51
CA ILE A 249 12.97 18.03 14.74
C ILE A 249 12.59 16.62 15.24
N ALA A 250 11.32 16.27 15.23
CA ALA A 250 10.88 14.94 15.64
C ALA A 250 11.47 13.83 14.73
N LEU A 251 11.48 14.04 13.42
CA LEU A 251 12.13 13.16 12.45
C LEU A 251 13.64 13.08 12.71
N HIS A 252 14.30 14.22 12.96
CA HIS A 252 15.70 14.25 13.33
C HIS A 252 16.01 13.37 14.54
N HIS A 253 15.27 13.54 15.64
CA HIS A 253 15.47 12.76 16.85
C HIS A 253 15.26 11.25 16.63
N PHE A 254 14.32 10.86 15.78
CA PHE A 254 14.15 9.46 15.42
C PHE A 254 15.35 8.91 14.63
N TRP A 255 15.82 9.64 13.60
CA TRP A 255 16.92 9.17 12.75
C TRP A 255 18.29 9.32 13.39
N ALA A 256 18.53 10.41 14.11
CA ALA A 256 19.76 10.61 14.87
C ALA A 256 19.84 9.75 16.12
N ASN A 257 18.70 9.33 16.65
CA ASN A 257 18.56 8.52 17.87
C ASN A 257 19.31 9.13 19.06
N ASP A 258 19.14 10.45 19.26
CA ASP A 258 19.92 11.27 20.17
C ASP A 258 19.14 11.74 21.40
N VAL A 259 17.99 11.13 21.68
CA VAL A 259 17.17 11.35 22.85
C VAL A 259 17.25 10.19 23.84
N ARG A 260 16.79 10.40 25.08
CA ARG A 260 16.86 9.45 26.20
C ARG A 260 16.25 8.08 25.88
N ALA A 261 15.10 8.07 25.21
CA ALA A 261 14.55 6.84 24.69
C ALA A 261 15.34 6.44 23.44
N ASP A 262 15.82 5.21 23.40
CA ASP A 262 16.34 4.64 22.17
C ASP A 262 15.18 4.38 21.21
N LEU A 263 14.78 5.42 20.44
CA LEU A 263 13.57 5.38 19.61
C LEU A 263 13.65 4.28 18.55
N GLN A 264 14.83 4.09 17.99
CA GLN A 264 15.03 3.04 16.98
C GLN A 264 14.98 1.64 17.59
N ALA A 265 15.53 1.44 18.80
CA ALA A 265 15.40 0.16 19.48
C ALA A 265 13.97 -0.15 19.91
N GLN A 266 13.18 0.85 20.34
CA GLN A 266 11.76 0.66 20.63
C GLN A 266 11.00 0.27 19.36
N TYR A 267 11.19 0.99 18.27
CA TYR A 267 10.60 0.68 16.98
C TYR A 267 10.98 -0.73 16.47
N ALA A 268 12.27 -1.07 16.56
CA ALA A 268 12.77 -2.42 16.22
C ALA A 268 12.13 -3.51 17.08
N ARG A 269 11.92 -3.25 18.38
CA ARG A 269 11.28 -4.18 19.31
C ARG A 269 9.82 -4.46 18.93
N VAL A 270 9.10 -3.43 18.53
CA VAL A 270 7.73 -3.57 18.00
C VAL A 270 7.74 -4.41 16.73
N TRP A 271 8.62 -4.10 15.77
CA TRP A 271 8.77 -4.87 14.55
C TRP A 271 9.13 -6.34 14.81
N GLN A 272 10.03 -6.60 15.76
CA GLN A 272 10.35 -7.97 16.15
C GLN A 272 9.13 -8.72 16.71
N ALA A 273 8.24 -8.04 17.41
CA ALA A 273 7.02 -8.65 17.92
C ALA A 273 6.05 -8.96 16.76
N VAL A 274 5.87 -8.04 15.82
CA VAL A 274 5.07 -8.24 14.59
C VAL A 274 5.63 -9.41 13.76
N ALA A 275 6.92 -9.38 13.46
CA ALA A 275 7.56 -10.40 12.64
C ALA A 275 7.51 -11.79 13.28
N ARG A 276 7.70 -11.89 14.61
CA ARG A 276 7.53 -13.17 15.34
C ARG A 276 6.09 -13.67 15.30
N HIS A 277 5.11 -12.78 15.33
CA HIS A 277 3.68 -13.15 15.30
C HIS A 277 3.30 -13.78 13.96
N TYR A 278 3.78 -13.21 12.85
CA TYR A 278 3.45 -13.68 11.50
C TYR A 278 4.50 -14.62 10.89
N ARG A 279 5.50 -15.03 11.66
CA ARG A 279 6.54 -15.91 11.14
C ARG A 279 5.95 -17.22 10.60
N GLY A 280 6.20 -17.47 9.31
CA GLY A 280 5.70 -18.64 8.60
C GLY A 280 4.20 -18.61 8.30
N ASP A 281 3.53 -17.46 8.45
CA ASP A 281 2.16 -17.26 8.01
C ASP A 281 2.15 -16.92 6.52
N ALA A 282 1.71 -17.88 5.68
CA ALA A 282 1.67 -17.72 4.24
C ALA A 282 0.71 -16.62 3.74
N ASP A 283 -0.19 -16.14 4.59
CA ASP A 283 -1.13 -15.05 4.25
C ASP A 283 -0.45 -13.67 4.31
N VAL A 284 0.64 -13.55 5.07
CA VAL A 284 1.53 -12.37 5.08
C VAL A 284 2.75 -12.68 4.23
N VAL A 285 3.08 -11.83 3.27
CA VAL A 285 4.17 -12.07 2.31
C VAL A 285 5.34 -11.13 2.48
N GLY A 286 5.19 -10.06 3.25
CA GLY A 286 6.27 -9.10 3.50
C GLY A 286 5.97 -8.10 4.60
N TYR A 287 7.03 -7.43 5.04
CA TYR A 287 7.03 -6.37 6.04
C TYR A 287 7.68 -5.12 5.46
N GLU A 288 6.96 -4.02 5.43
CA GLU A 288 7.51 -2.74 5.01
C GLU A 288 7.89 -1.92 6.24
N VAL A 289 9.18 -1.61 6.30
CA VAL A 289 9.80 -1.13 7.55
C VAL A 289 9.25 0.19 8.02
N TYR A 290 9.02 1.14 7.09
CA TYR A 290 8.58 2.50 7.40
C TYR A 290 7.97 3.13 6.14
N ASN A 291 6.76 3.69 6.23
CA ASN A 291 6.12 4.44 5.16
C ASN A 291 6.73 5.84 5.04
N GLU A 292 7.13 6.23 3.83
CA GLU A 292 7.63 7.58 3.50
C GLU A 292 8.64 8.13 4.52
N PRO A 293 9.82 7.48 4.66
CA PRO A 293 10.83 7.92 5.60
C PRO A 293 11.38 9.29 5.21
N ASN A 294 10.73 10.35 5.68
CA ASN A 294 11.15 11.71 5.38
C ASN A 294 12.49 12.04 6.04
N ASP A 295 13.37 12.67 5.27
CA ASP A 295 14.64 13.15 5.75
C ASP A 295 14.50 14.57 6.34
N TYR A 296 14.88 14.75 7.60
CA TYR A 296 14.87 16.05 8.29
C TYR A 296 15.75 17.11 7.63
N ARG A 297 16.62 16.72 6.68
CA ARG A 297 17.57 17.61 5.99
C ARG A 297 16.93 18.54 4.95
N VAL A 298 15.69 18.27 4.56
CA VAL A 298 14.98 19.07 3.53
C VAL A 298 14.80 20.55 3.95
N VAL A 299 14.89 20.86 5.23
CA VAL A 299 14.61 22.22 5.77
C VAL A 299 15.87 23.03 6.12
N HIS A 300 17.06 22.44 6.09
CA HIS A 300 18.30 23.19 6.30
C HIS A 300 18.77 23.87 5.01
N PHE A 301 18.18 25.02 4.71
CA PHE A 301 18.21 25.75 3.45
C PHE A 301 19.58 26.26 2.96
N ASP A 302 20.68 26.18 3.73
CA ASP A 302 21.86 27.00 3.39
C ASP A 302 23.10 26.28 2.83
N SER A 303 23.27 24.98 3.03
CA SER A 303 24.44 24.28 2.49
C SER A 303 24.19 22.82 2.09
N GLU A 304 23.08 22.25 2.48
CA GLU A 304 22.78 20.83 2.34
C GLU A 304 21.92 20.53 1.08
N LEU A 305 21.24 21.52 0.50
CA LEU A 305 20.55 21.40 -0.79
C LEU A 305 21.47 20.90 -1.92
N GLU A 306 22.78 21.25 -1.88
CA GLU A 306 23.76 20.72 -2.82
C GLU A 306 24.04 19.23 -2.62
N CYS A 307 23.78 18.71 -1.41
CA CYS A 307 23.96 17.30 -1.09
C CYS A 307 22.87 16.42 -1.73
N ASP A 308 21.64 16.89 -1.76
CA ASP A 308 20.49 16.09 -2.19
C ASP A 308 20.22 16.19 -3.70
N TYR A 309 20.52 17.35 -4.32
CA TYR A 309 20.22 17.58 -5.74
C TYR A 309 21.40 17.43 -6.71
N GLY A 310 22.62 17.23 -6.20
CA GLY A 310 23.84 17.14 -7.02
C GLY A 310 24.06 15.82 -7.76
N GLY A 311 23.39 14.76 -7.33
CA GLY A 311 23.62 13.38 -7.81
C GLY A 311 24.98 12.81 -7.34
N PRO A 312 25.18 11.48 -7.38
CA PRO A 312 26.34 10.81 -6.78
C PRO A 312 27.70 11.21 -7.39
N ALA A 313 27.72 11.72 -8.61
CA ALA A 313 28.95 12.16 -9.28
C ALA A 313 29.42 13.57 -8.84
N ARG A 314 28.59 14.33 -8.15
CA ARG A 314 28.88 15.71 -7.72
C ARG A 314 28.80 15.90 -6.20
N GLU A 315 28.49 14.85 -5.46
CA GLU A 315 28.28 14.94 -4.03
C GLU A 315 29.59 15.21 -3.28
N PRO A 316 29.70 16.30 -2.50
CA PRO A 316 30.86 16.57 -1.66
C PRO A 316 31.09 15.47 -0.60
N ALA A 317 32.34 15.21 -0.24
CA ALA A 317 32.66 14.21 0.80
C ALA A 317 32.01 14.51 2.17
N SER A 318 31.74 15.79 2.47
CA SER A 318 30.99 16.25 3.66
C SER A 318 29.56 15.78 3.68
N CYS A 319 28.90 15.70 2.54
CA CYS A 319 27.53 15.22 2.43
C CYS A 319 27.42 13.72 2.70
N ARG A 320 28.41 12.95 2.20
CA ARG A 320 28.49 11.50 2.45
C ARG A 320 28.70 11.14 3.92
N ALA A 321 29.36 12.01 4.67
CA ALA A 321 29.64 11.79 6.10
C ALA A 321 28.43 12.11 7.00
N SER A 322 27.48 12.91 6.54
CA SER A 322 26.32 13.36 7.31
C SER A 322 25.01 12.58 6.97
N ARG A 323 25.03 11.70 5.98
CA ARG A 323 23.88 10.84 5.69
C ARG A 323 23.64 9.88 6.85
N PRO A 324 22.43 9.79 7.39
CA PRO A 324 22.06 8.59 8.10
C PRO A 324 22.23 7.43 7.10
N ALA A 325 22.92 6.38 7.52
CA ALA A 325 22.91 5.14 6.75
C ALA A 325 21.46 4.84 6.34
N ALA A 326 21.26 4.39 5.09
CA ALA A 326 19.99 3.83 4.64
C ALA A 326 19.35 3.05 5.77
N LEU A 327 18.02 3.12 5.93
CA LEU A 327 17.22 2.54 7.02
C LEU A 327 18.07 1.59 7.85
N PRO A 328 18.43 1.92 9.08
CA PRO A 328 19.64 1.36 9.70
C PRO A 328 19.60 -0.16 9.55
N ASP A 329 20.67 -0.77 9.05
CA ASP A 329 20.84 -2.24 9.01
C ASP A 329 20.24 -2.91 10.26
N GLY A 330 20.16 -2.14 11.36
CA GLY A 330 19.54 -2.51 12.61
C GLY A 330 18.03 -2.79 12.55
N LEU A 331 17.23 -2.01 11.81
CA LEU A 331 15.79 -2.23 11.73
C LEU A 331 15.46 -3.44 10.84
N ILE A 332 16.07 -3.52 9.66
CA ILE A 332 15.91 -4.68 8.76
C ILE A 332 16.43 -5.94 9.45
N GLY A 333 17.62 -5.88 10.05
CA GLY A 333 18.21 -7.00 10.78
C GLY A 333 17.37 -7.45 11.98
N ALA A 334 16.69 -6.53 12.65
CA ALA A 334 15.77 -6.85 13.73
C ALA A 334 14.55 -7.66 13.25
N ILE A 335 13.99 -7.29 12.09
CA ILE A 335 12.88 -8.01 11.46
C ILE A 335 13.36 -9.39 11.01
N GLU A 336 14.44 -9.47 10.22
CA GLU A 336 14.96 -10.74 9.70
C GLU A 336 15.40 -11.71 10.80
N SER A 337 15.93 -11.21 11.94
CA SER A 337 16.27 -12.05 13.08
C SER A 337 15.03 -12.69 13.73
N ALA A 338 13.89 -12.00 13.65
CA ALA A 338 12.61 -12.49 14.18
C ALA A 338 11.90 -13.41 13.18
N ASP A 339 11.95 -13.07 11.90
CA ASP A 339 11.38 -13.82 10.80
C ASP A 339 12.29 -13.84 9.56
N PRO A 340 13.05 -14.89 9.32
CA PRO A 340 13.91 -15.02 8.15
C PRO A 340 13.17 -15.54 6.91
N THR A 341 11.85 -15.64 6.93
CA THR A 341 11.06 -16.28 5.85
C THR A 341 10.39 -15.29 4.92
N HIS A 342 9.98 -14.13 5.42
CA HIS A 342 9.27 -13.11 4.64
C HIS A 342 10.22 -12.06 4.04
N VAL A 343 9.76 -11.42 2.98
CA VAL A 343 10.46 -10.30 2.35
C VAL A 343 10.37 -9.06 3.25
N VAL A 344 11.46 -8.33 3.38
CA VAL A 344 11.46 -7.01 4.02
C VAL A 344 11.49 -5.95 2.91
N LEU A 345 10.51 -5.09 2.91
CA LEU A 345 10.43 -3.95 2.01
C LEU A 345 11.01 -2.72 2.70
N PHE A 346 11.75 -1.95 1.97
CA PHE A 346 12.25 -0.66 2.44
C PHE A 346 12.01 0.40 1.37
N GLU A 347 11.69 1.59 1.83
CA GLU A 347 11.43 2.74 0.99
C GLU A 347 12.59 3.74 1.08
N PRO A 348 13.01 4.38 -0.02
CA PRO A 348 13.91 5.53 0.04
C PRO A 348 13.20 6.72 0.68
N SER A 349 13.88 7.86 0.82
CA SER A 349 13.24 9.06 1.35
C SER A 349 11.97 9.44 0.56
N GLY A 350 10.90 9.82 1.27
CA GLY A 350 9.63 10.23 0.68
C GLY A 350 9.73 11.40 -0.32
N ASP A 351 10.82 12.17 -0.31
CA ASP A 351 11.10 13.20 -1.32
C ASP A 351 11.19 12.64 -2.73
N THR A 352 11.55 11.36 -2.85
CA THR A 352 11.68 10.69 -4.13
C THR A 352 10.34 10.43 -4.82
N ASP A 353 9.23 10.47 -4.08
CA ASP A 353 7.88 10.19 -4.57
C ASP A 353 7.37 11.28 -5.53
N PHE A 354 7.93 12.47 -5.40
CA PHE A 354 7.63 13.62 -6.25
C PHE A 354 8.66 13.85 -7.37
N GLY A 355 9.51 12.87 -7.67
CA GLY A 355 10.46 12.90 -8.79
C GLY A 355 11.81 13.51 -8.47
N THR A 356 12.19 13.62 -7.23
CA THR A 356 13.58 13.94 -6.88
C THR A 356 14.48 12.72 -7.13
N ARG A 357 15.73 12.95 -7.51
CA ARG A 357 16.68 11.89 -7.84
C ARG A 357 17.47 11.48 -6.60
N GLU A 358 16.85 10.81 -5.67
CA GLU A 358 17.62 10.22 -4.60
C GLU A 358 18.04 8.77 -4.93
N THR A 359 19.29 8.46 -4.64
CA THR A 359 19.87 7.12 -4.82
C THR A 359 20.23 6.47 -3.49
N VAL A 360 19.78 7.05 -2.38
CA VAL A 360 20.07 6.56 -1.02
C VAL A 360 19.47 5.17 -0.83
N GLY A 361 20.27 4.26 -0.33
CA GLY A 361 19.87 2.86 -0.08
C GLY A 361 19.95 1.94 -1.30
N ILE A 362 20.07 2.48 -2.52
CA ILE A 362 20.16 1.67 -3.75
C ILE A 362 21.62 1.30 -4.08
N ALA A 363 22.58 2.12 -3.67
CA ALA A 363 24.00 1.96 -4.00
C ALA A 363 24.78 1.04 -3.04
N GLU A 364 24.21 0.71 -1.87
CA GLU A 364 24.86 -0.19 -0.91
C GLU A 364 24.58 -1.65 -1.30
N PRO A 365 25.57 -2.54 -1.21
CA PRO A 365 25.33 -3.96 -1.42
C PRO A 365 24.33 -4.46 -0.36
N LEU A 366 23.20 -4.97 -0.82
CA LEU A 366 22.17 -5.48 0.06
C LEU A 366 22.71 -6.68 0.84
N ARG A 367 22.81 -6.52 2.17
CA ARG A 367 23.34 -7.55 3.07
C ARG A 367 22.35 -8.66 3.38
N PHE A 368 21.07 -8.41 3.07
CA PHE A 368 19.99 -9.29 3.40
C PHE A 368 19.42 -9.95 2.14
N PRO A 369 19.13 -11.25 2.18
CA PRO A 369 18.77 -12.01 0.99
C PRO A 369 17.33 -11.82 0.52
N ARG A 370 16.47 -11.22 1.35
CA ARG A 370 15.03 -11.06 1.10
C ARG A 370 14.61 -9.61 1.21
N LEU A 371 15.16 -8.77 0.33
CA LEU A 371 14.79 -7.36 0.28
C LEU A 371 14.01 -7.04 -0.98
N ALA A 372 13.04 -6.14 -0.85
CA ALA A 372 12.42 -5.43 -1.94
C ALA A 372 12.49 -3.93 -1.67
N LEU A 373 12.58 -3.14 -2.74
CA LEU A 373 12.49 -1.69 -2.67
C LEU A 373 11.06 -1.28 -2.99
N ALA A 374 10.44 -0.64 -2.02
CA ALA A 374 9.16 0.04 -2.16
C ALA A 374 9.39 1.47 -2.63
N PHE A 375 8.46 2.04 -3.41
CA PHE A 375 8.51 3.44 -3.80
C PHE A 375 7.13 3.94 -4.20
N HIS A 376 6.87 5.21 -3.96
CA HIS A 376 5.63 5.87 -4.34
C HIS A 376 5.80 6.69 -5.61
N VAL A 377 4.69 6.97 -6.29
CA VAL A 377 4.64 7.82 -7.49
C VAL A 377 3.48 8.78 -7.39
N TYR A 378 3.79 10.01 -7.00
CA TYR A 378 2.84 11.09 -6.93
C TYR A 378 3.28 12.27 -7.82
N GLY A 379 2.38 13.18 -8.13
CA GLY A 379 2.70 14.36 -8.91
C GLY A 379 1.48 15.16 -9.35
N ALA A 380 1.67 16.46 -9.49
CA ALA A 380 0.61 17.39 -9.85
C ALA A 380 0.13 17.25 -11.30
N VAL A 381 0.93 16.64 -12.18
CA VAL A 381 0.61 16.52 -13.61
C VAL A 381 1.02 15.17 -14.18
N PRO A 382 0.26 14.59 -15.13
CA PRO A 382 0.53 13.26 -15.70
C PRO A 382 1.93 13.10 -16.33
N ALA A 383 2.52 14.17 -16.83
CA ALA A 383 3.87 14.12 -17.40
C ALA A 383 4.94 13.87 -16.33
N GLN A 384 4.78 14.45 -15.13
CA GLN A 384 5.66 14.24 -14.00
C GLN A 384 5.57 12.80 -13.49
N LEU A 385 4.36 12.28 -13.33
CA LEU A 385 4.14 10.88 -12.93
C LEU A 385 4.88 9.90 -13.84
N ARG A 386 4.74 10.05 -15.16
CA ARG A 386 5.44 9.19 -16.14
C ARG A 386 6.95 9.36 -16.11
N GLN A 387 7.43 10.59 -15.90
CA GLN A 387 8.86 10.84 -15.79
C GLN A 387 9.44 10.15 -14.56
N THR A 388 8.81 10.32 -13.39
CA THR A 388 9.22 9.66 -12.14
C THR A 388 9.26 8.15 -12.32
N LEU A 389 8.20 7.56 -12.84
CA LEU A 389 8.11 6.11 -13.07
C LEU A 389 9.19 5.61 -14.06
N ALA A 390 9.44 6.36 -15.14
CA ALA A 390 10.48 6.01 -16.11
C ALA A 390 11.90 6.08 -15.51
N GLU A 391 12.18 7.08 -14.68
CA GLU A 391 13.46 7.22 -13.98
C GLU A 391 13.68 6.09 -12.97
N ARG A 392 12.64 5.70 -12.21
CA ARG A 392 12.68 4.54 -11.31
C ARG A 392 12.96 3.24 -12.06
N ASN A 393 12.25 3.01 -13.15
CA ASN A 393 12.47 1.82 -13.98
C ASN A 393 13.86 1.80 -14.60
N ALA A 394 14.41 2.92 -15.03
CA ALA A 394 15.78 3.01 -15.53
C ALA A 394 16.78 2.63 -14.41
N THR A 395 16.62 3.17 -13.21
CA THR A 395 17.48 2.83 -12.07
C THR A 395 17.42 1.33 -11.75
N ARG A 396 16.22 0.74 -11.78
CA ARG A 396 16.01 -0.69 -11.58
C ARG A 396 16.74 -1.54 -12.62
N THR A 397 16.67 -1.17 -13.89
CA THR A 397 17.28 -1.93 -14.99
C THR A 397 18.80 -1.81 -15.04
N ASP A 398 19.35 -0.71 -14.53
CA ASP A 398 20.79 -0.47 -14.49
C ASP A 398 21.48 -1.20 -13.30
N GLN A 399 20.70 -1.85 -12.43
CA GLN A 399 21.21 -2.62 -11.29
C GLN A 399 20.84 -4.11 -11.40
N PRO A 400 21.43 -4.86 -12.33
CA PRO A 400 21.19 -6.29 -12.44
C PRO A 400 21.66 -7.00 -11.15
N GLY A 401 20.76 -7.72 -10.48
CA GLY A 401 20.98 -8.34 -9.19
C GLY A 401 20.63 -7.45 -7.98
N GLY A 402 20.07 -6.27 -8.22
CA GLY A 402 19.45 -5.43 -7.18
C GLY A 402 18.16 -6.05 -6.61
N PRO A 403 17.52 -5.36 -5.64
CA PRO A 403 16.28 -5.82 -5.02
C PRO A 403 15.14 -5.92 -6.04
N ALA A 404 14.09 -6.68 -5.70
CA ALA A 404 12.81 -6.54 -6.37
C ALA A 404 12.23 -5.14 -6.08
N TRP A 405 11.44 -4.60 -7.02
CA TRP A 405 10.86 -3.27 -6.90
C TRP A 405 9.35 -3.34 -6.95
N ILE A 406 8.70 -2.58 -6.07
CA ILE A 406 7.26 -2.45 -5.98
C ILE A 406 6.90 -0.96 -5.92
N MET A 407 6.07 -0.48 -6.83
CA MET A 407 5.40 0.82 -6.72
C MET A 407 4.19 0.63 -5.82
N ASP A 408 4.35 0.75 -4.54
CA ASP A 408 3.33 0.36 -3.58
C ASP A 408 2.39 1.49 -3.15
N GLU A 409 2.60 2.71 -3.66
CA GLU A 409 1.58 3.76 -3.69
C GLU A 409 1.59 4.57 -4.99
N PHE A 410 0.41 4.84 -5.49
CA PHE A 410 0.12 5.85 -6.50
C PHE A 410 -1.38 6.16 -6.51
N GLY A 411 -1.77 7.29 -7.07
CA GLY A 411 -3.17 7.67 -7.24
C GLY A 411 -3.60 8.77 -6.30
N ALA A 412 -4.02 8.45 -5.09
CA ALA A 412 -4.56 9.41 -4.11
C ALA A 412 -5.64 10.34 -4.70
N SER A 413 -6.43 9.80 -5.63
CA SER A 413 -7.52 10.54 -6.28
C SER A 413 -8.46 9.60 -7.03
N ASN A 414 -9.68 10.06 -7.32
CA ASN A 414 -10.61 9.36 -8.21
C ASN A 414 -10.44 9.74 -9.70
N ASP A 415 -9.29 10.28 -10.09
CA ASP A 415 -8.96 10.52 -11.50
C ASP A 415 -8.64 9.17 -12.18
N ALA A 416 -9.69 8.46 -12.60
CA ALA A 416 -9.57 7.17 -13.25
C ALA A 416 -8.68 7.20 -14.51
N PRO A 417 -8.76 8.21 -15.40
CA PRO A 417 -7.82 8.36 -16.52
C PRO A 417 -6.36 8.52 -16.11
N ALA A 418 -6.06 9.25 -15.04
CA ALA A 418 -4.69 9.39 -14.55
C ALA A 418 -4.18 8.09 -13.96
N SER A 419 -4.97 7.46 -13.08
CA SER A 419 -4.64 6.17 -12.46
C SER A 419 -4.46 5.07 -13.50
N ALA A 420 -5.32 5.02 -14.54
CA ALA A 420 -5.19 4.08 -15.64
C ALA A 420 -3.85 4.21 -16.37
N ARG A 421 -3.40 5.45 -16.62
CA ARG A 421 -2.11 5.69 -17.32
C ARG A 421 -0.92 5.22 -16.49
N VAL A 422 -0.93 5.49 -15.18
CA VAL A 422 0.16 5.04 -14.30
C VAL A 422 0.20 3.50 -14.24
N ALA A 423 -0.94 2.85 -14.07
CA ALA A 423 -1.04 1.40 -14.06
C ALA A 423 -0.59 0.77 -15.39
N ASP A 424 -1.07 1.30 -16.55
CA ASP A 424 -0.67 0.81 -17.88
C ASP A 424 0.85 0.97 -18.12
N ASP A 425 1.44 2.08 -17.66
CA ASP A 425 2.88 2.32 -17.78
C ASP A 425 3.68 1.36 -16.87
N ALA A 426 3.21 1.12 -15.63
CA ALA A 426 3.82 0.15 -14.71
C ALA A 426 3.76 -1.28 -15.24
N ASP A 427 2.60 -1.71 -15.75
CA ASP A 427 2.40 -3.02 -16.40
C ASP A 427 3.31 -3.19 -17.60
N GLY A 428 3.45 -2.13 -18.43
CA GLY A 428 4.36 -2.11 -19.56
C GLY A 428 5.84 -2.29 -19.18
N MET A 429 6.20 -1.94 -17.97
CA MET A 429 7.52 -2.10 -17.38
C MET A 429 7.68 -3.40 -16.56
N GLY A 430 6.58 -4.15 -16.34
CA GLY A 430 6.54 -5.34 -15.47
C GLY A 430 6.85 -5.00 -14.03
N LEU A 431 6.28 -3.90 -13.51
CA LEU A 431 6.38 -3.46 -12.13
C LEU A 431 5.15 -3.92 -11.34
N SER A 432 5.39 -4.48 -10.17
CA SER A 432 4.34 -4.66 -9.16
C SER A 432 3.86 -3.31 -8.64
N TRP A 433 2.57 -3.20 -8.31
CA TRP A 433 2.02 -1.95 -7.80
C TRP A 433 0.84 -2.12 -6.84
N ALA A 434 0.60 -1.12 -5.98
CA ALA A 434 -0.60 -1.00 -5.18
C ALA A 434 -1.16 0.44 -5.25
N TYR A 435 -2.46 0.54 -5.53
CA TYR A 435 -3.16 1.82 -5.65
C TYR A 435 -3.52 2.39 -4.27
N TRP A 436 -3.32 3.68 -4.06
CA TRP A 436 -3.83 4.41 -2.91
C TRP A 436 -5.22 4.98 -3.23
N SER A 437 -6.32 4.45 -2.67
CA SER A 437 -6.40 3.36 -1.71
C SER A 437 -7.68 2.55 -1.89
N ALA A 438 -7.87 1.50 -1.08
CA ALA A 438 -9.08 0.68 -1.15
C ALA A 438 -10.33 1.47 -0.76
N MET A 439 -10.27 2.26 0.29
CA MET A 439 -11.44 2.88 0.94
C MET A 439 -11.07 4.13 1.74
N GLN A 440 -10.65 5.19 1.09
CA GLN A 440 -10.33 6.45 1.77
C GLN A 440 -11.19 7.58 1.23
N LEU A 441 -12.47 7.58 1.64
CA LEU A 441 -13.34 8.72 1.40
C LEU A 441 -12.97 9.83 2.38
N HIS A 442 -12.65 11.02 1.90
CA HIS A 442 -12.19 12.14 2.72
C HIS A 442 -10.92 11.81 3.52
N ASP A 443 -9.96 11.14 2.88
CA ASP A 443 -8.64 10.99 3.48
C ASP A 443 -8.05 12.38 3.80
N PRO A 444 -7.60 12.61 5.03
CA PRO A 444 -7.05 13.91 5.41
C PRO A 444 -5.79 14.28 4.62
N THR A 445 -5.13 13.33 4.00
CA THR A 445 -3.93 13.56 3.17
C THR A 445 -4.27 14.11 1.80
N GLY A 446 -5.40 13.74 1.21
CA GLY A 446 -5.87 14.19 -0.11
C GLY A 446 -6.71 15.47 -0.10
N GLY A 447 -6.96 16.08 1.05
CA GLY A 447 -7.86 17.22 1.16
C GLY A 447 -9.32 16.84 0.89
N ASP A 448 -10.01 17.57 0.02
CA ASP A 448 -11.41 17.26 -0.33
C ASP A 448 -11.54 16.18 -1.42
N ALA A 449 -10.44 15.58 -1.86
CA ALA A 449 -10.46 14.55 -2.89
C ALA A 449 -11.01 13.22 -2.34
N TYR A 450 -11.77 12.54 -3.18
CA TYR A 450 -12.16 11.16 -2.92
C TYR A 450 -11.02 10.27 -3.40
N GLU A 451 -10.44 9.47 -2.52
CA GLU A 451 -9.27 8.64 -2.84
C GLU A 451 -9.58 7.15 -2.92
N GLY A 452 -10.80 6.75 -2.57
CA GLY A 452 -11.15 5.34 -2.47
C GLY A 452 -11.52 4.68 -3.79
N LEU A 453 -11.12 3.42 -3.95
CA LEU A 453 -11.62 2.52 -4.98
C LEU A 453 -13.05 2.04 -4.66
N LEU A 454 -13.35 1.86 -3.37
CA LEU A 454 -14.65 1.49 -2.85
C LEU A 454 -15.26 2.65 -2.09
N ASP A 455 -16.51 2.98 -2.38
CA ASP A 455 -17.27 3.92 -1.58
C ASP A 455 -17.46 3.39 -0.15
N GLN A 456 -17.01 4.14 0.84
CA GLN A 456 -17.02 3.71 2.25
C GLN A 456 -18.42 3.47 2.81
N LEU A 457 -19.43 4.17 2.32
CA LEU A 457 -20.81 4.07 2.81
C LEU A 457 -21.57 2.95 2.12
N THR A 458 -21.53 2.92 0.79
CA THR A 458 -22.27 1.94 -0.02
C THR A 458 -21.51 0.63 -0.22
N ARG A 459 -20.18 0.63 0.01
CA ARG A 459 -19.28 -0.51 -0.18
C ARG A 459 -19.22 -1.01 -1.62
N ARG A 460 -19.58 -0.17 -2.56
CA ARG A 460 -19.51 -0.46 -4.01
C ARG A 460 -18.28 0.16 -4.61
N ALA A 461 -17.69 -0.54 -5.56
CA ALA A 461 -16.63 0.03 -6.36
C ALA A 461 -17.10 1.22 -7.18
N TYR A 462 -16.30 2.24 -7.31
CA TYR A 462 -16.48 3.28 -8.32
C TYR A 462 -16.21 2.68 -9.70
N PRO A 463 -17.22 2.65 -10.61
CA PRO A 463 -17.09 1.90 -11.86
C PRO A 463 -15.90 2.33 -12.71
N GLU A 464 -15.63 3.62 -12.78
CA GLU A 464 -14.54 4.20 -13.57
C GLU A 464 -13.19 3.77 -13.02
N MET A 465 -13.02 3.76 -11.70
CA MET A 465 -11.79 3.32 -11.04
C MET A 465 -11.59 1.81 -11.18
N ALA A 466 -12.66 1.02 -11.03
CA ALA A 466 -12.60 -0.41 -11.29
C ALA A 466 -12.17 -0.71 -12.73
N GLN A 467 -12.70 0.02 -13.72
CA GLN A 467 -12.28 -0.11 -15.12
C GLN A 467 -10.83 0.34 -15.37
N ALA A 468 -10.35 1.32 -14.59
CA ALA A 468 -8.98 1.79 -14.68
C ALA A 468 -7.98 0.76 -14.18
N LEU A 469 -8.30 0.04 -13.09
CA LEU A 469 -7.32 -0.74 -12.32
C LEU A 469 -7.54 -2.26 -12.38
N ALA A 470 -8.76 -2.75 -12.65
CA ALA A 470 -9.04 -4.18 -12.75
C ALA A 470 -8.61 -4.73 -14.11
N LEU A 471 -7.31 -4.88 -14.35
CA LEU A 471 -6.72 -5.27 -15.63
C LEU A 471 -6.16 -6.70 -15.59
N PRO A 472 -6.12 -7.38 -16.76
CA PRO A 472 -5.36 -8.64 -16.87
C PRO A 472 -3.86 -8.40 -16.75
N TYR A 473 -3.16 -9.27 -16.03
CA TYR A 473 -1.71 -9.21 -15.86
C TYR A 473 -1.12 -10.60 -15.57
N PRO A 474 0.22 -10.80 -15.74
CA PRO A 474 0.84 -12.08 -15.48
C PRO A 474 1.10 -12.27 -13.97
N TRP A 475 0.13 -12.86 -13.27
CA TRP A 475 0.19 -13.11 -11.83
C TRP A 475 1.44 -13.87 -11.38
N ALA A 476 1.75 -15.01 -12.07
CA ALA A 476 2.93 -15.81 -11.78
C ALA A 476 3.47 -16.42 -13.07
N THR A 477 4.71 -16.12 -13.42
CA THR A 477 5.32 -16.55 -14.71
C THR A 477 6.33 -17.66 -14.51
N ALA A 478 6.08 -18.80 -15.14
CA ALA A 478 7.02 -19.94 -15.20
C ALA A 478 8.16 -19.65 -16.19
N GLY A 479 9.00 -18.67 -15.85
CA GLY A 479 10.11 -18.24 -16.69
C GLY A 479 10.41 -16.75 -16.55
N ARG A 480 10.99 -16.15 -17.60
CA ARG A 480 11.29 -14.72 -17.61
C ARG A 480 10.14 -13.95 -18.26
N PRO A 481 9.47 -13.06 -17.50
CA PRO A 481 8.44 -12.18 -18.04
C PRO A 481 8.94 -11.37 -19.23
N GLY A 482 8.07 -11.11 -20.17
CA GLY A 482 8.27 -10.24 -21.32
C GLY A 482 7.13 -9.22 -21.41
N PRO A 483 6.98 -8.56 -22.56
CA PRO A 483 5.97 -7.52 -22.70
C PRO A 483 4.56 -8.01 -22.41
N SER A 484 3.86 -7.24 -21.57
CA SER A 484 2.44 -7.33 -21.27
C SER A 484 1.73 -6.07 -21.79
N SER A 485 0.52 -6.19 -22.30
CA SER A 485 -0.27 -5.03 -22.74
C SER A 485 -1.76 -5.34 -22.79
N PHE A 486 -2.57 -4.39 -22.37
CA PHE A 486 -4.01 -4.43 -22.50
C PHE A 486 -4.52 -3.28 -23.36
N ASP A 487 -5.19 -3.60 -24.46
CA ASP A 487 -5.88 -2.63 -25.32
C ASP A 487 -7.30 -2.45 -24.78
N ARG A 488 -7.56 -1.33 -24.12
CA ARG A 488 -8.83 -0.99 -23.48
C ARG A 488 -9.99 -0.82 -24.47
N VAL A 489 -9.69 -0.47 -25.73
CA VAL A 489 -10.72 -0.28 -26.79
C VAL A 489 -11.19 -1.61 -27.34
N THR A 490 -10.24 -2.50 -27.66
CA THR A 490 -10.56 -3.82 -28.20
C THR A 490 -10.72 -4.89 -27.12
N GLN A 491 -10.52 -4.53 -25.85
CA GLN A 491 -10.47 -5.47 -24.72
C GLN A 491 -9.60 -6.69 -25.03
N THR A 492 -8.44 -6.43 -25.57
CA THR A 492 -7.49 -7.47 -25.96
C THR A 492 -6.24 -7.39 -25.09
N TYR A 493 -6.01 -8.43 -24.31
CA TYR A 493 -4.79 -8.60 -23.55
C TYR A 493 -3.79 -9.44 -24.34
N ARG A 494 -2.51 -9.08 -24.27
CA ARG A 494 -1.39 -9.81 -24.88
C ARG A 494 -0.25 -9.92 -23.89
N TYR A 495 0.28 -11.14 -23.79
CA TYR A 495 1.43 -11.43 -22.95
C TYR A 495 2.39 -12.38 -23.63
N ARG A 496 3.69 -12.22 -23.38
CA ARG A 496 4.74 -13.11 -23.87
C ARG A 496 5.79 -13.32 -22.80
N TYR A 497 6.32 -14.53 -22.69
CA TYR A 497 7.42 -14.85 -21.80
C TYR A 497 8.38 -15.87 -22.36
N VAL A 498 9.62 -15.91 -21.84
CA VAL A 498 10.61 -16.94 -22.13
C VAL A 498 10.46 -18.03 -21.09
N VAL A 499 10.27 -19.26 -21.55
CA VAL A 499 10.04 -20.42 -20.67
C VAL A 499 11.31 -20.77 -19.91
N ASP A 500 11.18 -21.03 -18.61
CA ASP A 500 12.21 -21.69 -17.81
C ASP A 500 11.84 -23.18 -17.68
N PRO A 501 12.56 -24.10 -18.32
CA PRO A 501 12.21 -25.53 -18.29
C PRO A 501 12.39 -26.17 -16.90
N ALA A 502 13.06 -25.50 -15.96
CA ALA A 502 13.19 -25.97 -14.58
C ALA A 502 11.90 -25.75 -13.76
N ILE A 503 11.01 -24.86 -14.22
CA ILE A 503 9.74 -24.55 -13.55
C ILE A 503 8.61 -25.39 -14.15
N ALA A 504 8.17 -26.38 -13.41
CA ALA A 504 7.11 -27.30 -13.86
C ALA A 504 5.68 -26.74 -13.69
N ALA A 505 5.52 -25.76 -12.80
CA ALA A 505 4.24 -25.11 -12.53
C ALA A 505 3.73 -24.31 -13.76
N PRO A 506 2.41 -24.14 -13.94
CA PRO A 506 1.88 -23.32 -15.02
C PRO A 506 2.18 -21.83 -14.77
N THR A 507 2.24 -21.07 -15.87
CA THR A 507 2.12 -19.60 -15.80
C THR A 507 0.67 -19.26 -15.54
N GLU A 508 0.43 -18.35 -14.60
CA GLU A 508 -0.89 -17.85 -14.21
C GLU A 508 -1.06 -16.40 -14.65
N ILE A 509 -2.23 -16.11 -15.18
CA ILE A 509 -2.60 -14.77 -15.67
C ILE A 509 -3.93 -14.41 -14.99
N ALA A 510 -3.96 -13.32 -14.25
CA ALA A 510 -5.20 -12.79 -13.70
C ALA A 510 -6.12 -12.30 -14.83
N ILE A 511 -7.38 -12.70 -14.78
CA ILE A 511 -8.41 -12.29 -15.73
C ILE A 511 -9.60 -11.73 -14.94
N PRO A 512 -9.59 -10.45 -14.58
CA PRO A 512 -10.63 -9.87 -13.76
C PRO A 512 -12.00 -9.95 -14.42
N HIS A 513 -13.01 -10.37 -13.65
CA HIS A 513 -14.40 -10.40 -14.12
C HIS A 513 -14.92 -8.99 -14.47
N TYR A 514 -14.40 -7.95 -13.83
CA TYR A 514 -14.72 -6.56 -14.17
C TYR A 514 -14.32 -6.19 -15.60
N THR A 515 -13.24 -6.77 -16.11
CA THR A 515 -12.76 -6.54 -17.49
C THR A 515 -13.48 -7.45 -18.50
N TYR A 516 -13.78 -8.68 -18.10
CA TYR A 516 -14.43 -9.68 -18.96
C TYR A 516 -15.72 -10.24 -18.35
N PRO A 517 -16.76 -9.41 -18.15
CA PRO A 517 -17.96 -9.79 -17.39
C PRO A 517 -18.80 -10.90 -18.03
N VAL A 518 -18.63 -11.14 -19.33
CA VAL A 518 -19.36 -12.16 -20.09
C VAL A 518 -18.46 -13.29 -20.60
N GLY A 519 -17.22 -13.34 -20.09
CA GLY A 519 -16.24 -14.34 -20.46
C GLY A 519 -15.28 -13.87 -21.58
N TYR A 520 -14.36 -14.75 -21.93
CA TYR A 520 -13.25 -14.44 -22.84
C TYR A 520 -12.85 -15.64 -23.70
N THR A 521 -12.13 -15.36 -24.78
CA THR A 521 -11.44 -16.37 -25.60
C THR A 521 -9.95 -16.26 -25.45
N VAL A 522 -9.23 -17.40 -25.53
CA VAL A 522 -7.78 -17.46 -25.40
C VAL A 522 -7.16 -18.07 -26.64
N THR A 523 -6.09 -17.46 -27.12
CA THR A 523 -5.19 -18.04 -28.12
C THR A 523 -3.79 -18.16 -27.54
N VAL A 524 -3.20 -19.35 -27.58
CA VAL A 524 -1.86 -19.62 -27.04
C VAL A 524 -0.95 -20.13 -28.16
N SER A 525 0.27 -19.59 -28.23
CA SER A 525 1.36 -20.13 -29.03
C SER A 525 2.47 -20.64 -28.11
N GLY A 526 3.05 -21.79 -28.41
CA GLY A 526 4.11 -22.42 -27.59
C GLY A 526 3.61 -23.06 -26.30
N GLY A 527 2.30 -23.22 -26.12
CA GLY A 527 1.70 -23.79 -24.91
C GLY A 527 0.23 -24.14 -25.10
N ARG A 528 -0.43 -24.47 -24.00
CA ARG A 528 -1.87 -24.77 -23.95
C ARG A 528 -2.49 -24.25 -22.66
N VAL A 529 -3.77 -23.93 -22.71
CA VAL A 529 -4.58 -23.63 -21.51
C VAL A 529 -4.79 -24.92 -20.73
N VAL A 530 -4.69 -24.85 -19.39
CA VAL A 530 -4.93 -25.97 -18.48
C VAL A 530 -5.98 -25.66 -17.42
N SER A 531 -6.33 -24.38 -17.21
CA SER A 531 -7.46 -23.95 -16.40
C SER A 531 -8.81 -24.23 -17.06
N ALA A 532 -9.91 -24.12 -16.32
CA ALA A 532 -11.27 -24.15 -16.84
C ALA A 532 -11.52 -22.96 -17.80
N ALA A 533 -12.54 -23.07 -18.64
CA ALA A 533 -13.03 -21.93 -19.42
C ALA A 533 -13.51 -20.81 -18.47
N ASP A 534 -13.25 -19.57 -18.86
CA ASP A 534 -13.65 -18.35 -18.10
C ASP A 534 -13.12 -18.32 -16.65
N ALA A 535 -12.05 -19.06 -16.35
CA ALA A 535 -11.41 -19.02 -15.04
C ALA A 535 -10.86 -17.61 -14.74
N PRO A 536 -11.06 -17.06 -13.52
CA PRO A 536 -10.49 -15.78 -13.13
C PRO A 536 -8.97 -15.79 -13.05
N LEU A 537 -8.39 -16.97 -12.92
CA LEU A 537 -6.95 -17.25 -13.04
C LEU A 537 -6.73 -18.21 -14.21
N LEU A 538 -6.21 -17.67 -15.32
CA LEU A 538 -5.92 -18.41 -16.54
C LEU A 538 -4.57 -19.10 -16.42
N GLU A 539 -4.55 -20.41 -16.44
CA GLU A 539 -3.32 -21.21 -16.36
C GLU A 539 -2.84 -21.66 -17.73
N ILE A 540 -1.56 -21.41 -18.00
CA ILE A 540 -0.89 -21.79 -19.24
C ILE A 540 0.30 -22.71 -18.95
N ARG A 541 0.28 -23.90 -19.51
CA ARG A 541 1.42 -24.81 -19.50
C ARG A 541 2.17 -24.74 -20.83
N ALA A 542 3.47 -24.49 -20.78
CA ALA A 542 4.32 -24.48 -21.95
C ALA A 542 4.34 -25.87 -22.63
N ALA A 543 4.45 -25.89 -23.96
CA ALA A 543 4.66 -27.13 -24.67
C ALA A 543 6.10 -27.65 -24.46
N ALA A 544 6.29 -28.95 -24.55
CA ALA A 544 7.62 -29.54 -24.48
C ALA A 544 8.57 -28.87 -25.50
N HIS A 545 9.73 -28.45 -25.03
CA HIS A 545 10.76 -27.74 -25.81
C HIS A 545 10.38 -26.34 -26.35
N ALA A 546 9.25 -25.75 -25.91
CA ALA A 546 8.93 -24.36 -26.23
C ALA A 546 9.90 -23.42 -25.54
N GLY A 547 10.64 -22.61 -26.29
CA GLY A 547 11.50 -21.57 -25.70
C GLY A 547 10.74 -20.31 -25.32
N ARG A 548 9.54 -20.11 -25.87
CA ARG A 548 8.68 -18.95 -25.65
C ARG A 548 7.20 -19.33 -25.70
N VAL A 549 6.41 -18.63 -24.92
CA VAL A 549 4.95 -18.71 -24.96
C VAL A 549 4.39 -17.32 -25.25
N GLY A 550 3.34 -17.27 -26.06
CA GLY A 550 2.56 -16.08 -26.33
C GLY A 550 1.09 -16.35 -26.04
N VAL A 551 0.44 -15.45 -25.33
CA VAL A 551 -0.98 -15.53 -24.94
C VAL A 551 -1.72 -14.31 -25.45
N THR A 552 -2.90 -14.52 -26.01
CA THR A 552 -3.83 -13.44 -26.37
C THR A 552 -5.20 -13.77 -25.81
N VAL A 553 -5.75 -12.87 -25.01
CA VAL A 553 -7.10 -12.97 -24.43
C VAL A 553 -7.98 -11.89 -25.06
N ARG A 554 -9.22 -12.23 -25.43
CA ARG A 554 -10.20 -11.30 -26.00
C ARG A 554 -11.56 -11.49 -25.35
N SER A 555 -12.27 -10.39 -25.12
CA SER A 555 -13.66 -10.44 -24.69
C SER A 555 -14.54 -11.22 -25.67
N LEU A 556 -15.52 -11.97 -25.15
CA LEU A 556 -16.53 -12.66 -25.97
C LEU A 556 -17.50 -11.69 -26.63
N THR A 557 -17.75 -10.54 -26.03
CA THR A 557 -18.58 -9.48 -26.60
C THR A 557 -17.73 -8.23 -26.65
N GLY A 558 -17.54 -7.67 -27.84
CA GLY A 558 -16.93 -6.35 -28.01
C GLY A 558 -17.83 -5.25 -27.45
N PHE A 559 -18.10 -5.27 -26.14
CA PHE A 559 -18.76 -4.16 -25.48
C PHE A 559 -17.75 -3.03 -25.32
N PRO A 560 -17.96 -1.88 -25.96
CA PRO A 560 -17.19 -0.71 -25.58
C PRO A 560 -17.56 -0.36 -24.14
N PHE A 561 -16.56 -0.13 -23.30
CA PHE A 561 -16.78 0.62 -22.06
C PHE A 561 -17.56 1.90 -22.42
N PRO A 562 -18.56 2.32 -21.61
CA PRO A 562 -19.26 3.56 -21.89
C PRO A 562 -18.21 4.65 -22.04
N ARG A 563 -18.19 5.31 -23.20
CA ARG A 563 -17.36 6.48 -23.41
C ARG A 563 -17.87 7.53 -22.43
N SER A 564 -17.03 7.96 -21.52
CA SER A 564 -17.28 9.16 -20.75
C SER A 564 -17.51 10.29 -21.75
N SER A 565 -18.76 10.78 -21.78
CA SER A 565 -19.18 11.96 -22.54
C SER A 565 -18.51 13.19 -21.96
#